data_f2186b97f633ed300bd8da5d0ab6ab78
#
_entry.id   f2186b97f633ed300bd8da5d0ab6ab78
#
_cell.length_a   1.000
_cell.length_b   1.000
_cell.length_c   1.000
_cell.angle_alpha   90.00
_cell.angle_beta   90.00
_cell.angle_gamma   90.00
#
_symmetry.space_group_name_H-M   'P 1'
#
loop_
_entity.id
_entity.type
_entity.pdbx_description
1 polymer ?
#
loop_
_entity_poly.entity_id
_entity_poly.type
_entity_poly.pdbx_seq_one_letter_code
_entity_poly.pdbx_strand_id
1 'polypeptide(L)'
;MNKQQNKKYEPVIGLEVHVQPATRTKMFCAHPVPEFGAQPNTCVCPVCLGLPGALPVPNKQAIEWTVLIGLALGCKIANFSKFDRKNYFYPDLPKGYQISQYDLPFCQDGKVRLDPPDGRAGSGKLVRIRRVHLEEDTGKLMHSYQLSPANHSFSLIDFNRSGVPLVEIVTEPDISSASEAKEYVTKLAQIIRYLGVSYADMEKGQMRLEPNVSLRKVTSDKKQVTNLPDYKVEVKNINSFRFVERAINYEIQRQQELLEKGEKIAQETRGFDEKRGITVSQRVKEEAQDYRYFPEPDIPPIRFSDSQTSDIRHQISELPDAKRGRFVKQYGLTAPQATNLIQTQQLADFFEEAVKDGKKFGQEAKTIANVIINKKINWQNLLPAQL
;
A
#
# COMPACT_ATOMS: atom_id res chain seq x y z
N MET A 1 -20.65 -11.07 -29.79
CA MET A 1 -20.90 -12.41 -29.24
C MET A 1 -20.05 -12.57 -27.99
N ASN A 2 -20.67 -12.41 -26.81
CA ASN A 2 -20.01 -12.56 -25.52
C ASN A 2 -19.64 -14.02 -25.30
N LYS A 3 -18.39 -14.37 -25.44
CA LYS A 3 -17.85 -15.62 -24.90
C LYS A 3 -17.76 -15.47 -23.37
N GLN A 4 -18.85 -15.68 -22.63
CA GLN A 4 -18.76 -16.17 -21.27
C GLN A 4 -18.17 -17.60 -21.37
N GLN A 5 -16.83 -17.69 -21.42
CA GLN A 5 -16.17 -18.96 -21.14
C GLN A 5 -16.56 -19.35 -19.71
N ASN A 6 -17.10 -20.56 -19.56
CA ASN A 6 -17.33 -21.21 -18.25
C ASN A 6 -15.96 -21.23 -17.53
N LYS A 7 -15.69 -20.19 -16.73
CA LYS A 7 -14.44 -20.13 -15.94
C LYS A 7 -14.49 -21.24 -14.89
N LYS A 8 -13.64 -22.25 -15.06
CA LYS A 8 -13.50 -23.37 -14.13
C LYS A 8 -12.97 -22.94 -12.76
N TYR A 9 -12.20 -21.86 -12.74
CA TYR A 9 -11.57 -21.28 -11.55
C TYR A 9 -11.81 -19.77 -11.46
N GLU A 10 -11.91 -19.28 -10.22
CA GLU A 10 -12.07 -17.87 -9.88
C GLU A 10 -10.89 -17.43 -9.00
N PRO A 11 -10.20 -16.31 -9.32
CA PRO A 11 -9.14 -15.78 -8.46
C PRO A 11 -9.69 -15.25 -7.14
N VAL A 12 -8.95 -15.52 -6.07
CA VAL A 12 -9.15 -15.01 -4.72
C VAL A 12 -7.86 -14.32 -4.31
N ILE A 13 -7.91 -13.00 -4.20
CA ILE A 13 -6.72 -12.17 -4.06
C ILE A 13 -6.89 -11.25 -2.84
N GLY A 14 -5.93 -11.31 -1.94
CA GLY A 14 -5.70 -10.33 -0.87
C GLY A 14 -4.42 -9.54 -1.16
N LEU A 15 -4.33 -8.35 -0.61
CA LEU A 15 -3.16 -7.48 -0.73
C LEU A 15 -2.64 -7.08 0.64
N GLU A 16 -1.34 -7.17 0.81
CA GLU A 16 -0.58 -6.53 1.87
C GLU A 16 0.18 -5.35 1.26
N VAL A 17 -0.07 -4.15 1.77
CA VAL A 17 0.51 -2.92 1.25
C VAL A 17 1.27 -2.23 2.37
N HIS A 18 2.56 -2.05 2.17
CA HIS A 18 3.43 -1.34 3.10
C HIS A 18 3.65 0.09 2.59
N VAL A 19 3.49 1.06 3.46
CA VAL A 19 3.68 2.48 3.17
C VAL A 19 4.65 3.08 4.18
N GLN A 20 5.73 3.67 3.69
CA GLN A 20 6.65 4.44 4.52
C GLN A 20 6.10 5.86 4.72
N PRO A 21 5.68 6.25 5.95
CA PRO A 21 5.29 7.63 6.22
C PRO A 21 6.51 8.56 6.10
N ALA A 22 6.30 9.78 5.61
CA ALA A 22 7.35 10.79 5.41
C ALA A 22 7.70 11.53 6.72
N THR A 23 7.88 10.79 7.82
CA THR A 23 8.29 11.35 9.10
C THR A 23 9.73 11.85 9.08
N ARG A 24 10.05 12.81 9.92
CA ARG A 24 11.42 13.35 10.03
C ARG A 24 12.37 12.39 10.74
N THR A 25 11.85 11.60 11.68
CA THR A 25 12.63 10.67 12.52
C THR A 25 12.12 9.25 12.36
N LYS A 26 12.96 8.30 12.72
CA LYS A 26 12.63 6.88 12.73
C LYS A 26 11.53 6.55 13.74
N MET A 27 11.04 5.30 13.70
CA MET A 27 9.86 4.89 14.47
C MET A 27 10.07 4.92 15.97
N PHE A 28 11.23 4.47 16.46
CA PHE A 28 11.48 4.29 17.88
C PHE A 28 12.69 5.06 18.42
N CYS A 29 13.22 6.00 17.63
CA CYS A 29 14.34 6.86 18.05
C CYS A 29 14.28 8.24 17.37
N ALA A 30 15.04 9.19 17.88
CA ALA A 30 15.13 10.53 17.33
C ALA A 30 16.04 10.64 16.09
N HIS A 31 16.64 9.54 15.62
CA HIS A 31 17.51 9.56 14.44
C HIS A 31 16.70 9.91 13.18
N PRO A 32 17.22 10.74 12.29
CA PRO A 32 16.50 11.08 11.06
C PRO A 32 16.30 9.87 10.16
N VAL A 33 15.19 9.87 9.40
CA VAL A 33 14.96 8.92 8.32
C VAL A 33 15.99 9.20 7.21
N PRO A 34 16.69 8.17 6.67
CA PRO A 34 17.69 8.36 5.65
C PRO A 34 17.10 8.93 4.36
N GLU A 35 17.83 9.82 3.72
CA GLU A 35 17.53 10.23 2.36
C GLU A 35 17.78 9.08 1.37
N PHE A 36 17.06 9.11 0.24
CA PHE A 36 17.26 8.12 -0.80
C PHE A 36 18.67 8.23 -1.39
N GLY A 37 19.40 7.11 -1.38
CA GLY A 37 20.79 7.07 -1.86
C GLY A 37 21.84 7.46 -0.80
N ALA A 38 21.48 7.63 0.46
CA ALA A 38 22.45 7.81 1.55
C ALA A 38 23.46 6.68 1.59
N GLN A 39 24.71 7.00 1.96
CA GLN A 39 25.76 5.98 2.10
C GLN A 39 25.36 4.92 3.12
N PRO A 40 25.64 3.62 2.85
CA PRO A 40 25.24 2.54 3.73
C PRO A 40 25.72 2.73 5.18
N ASN A 41 24.85 2.42 6.14
CA ASN A 41 25.15 2.44 7.58
C ASN A 41 25.56 3.81 8.16
N THR A 42 25.23 4.91 7.49
CA THR A 42 25.51 6.28 7.99
C THR A 42 24.35 6.87 8.80
N CYS A 43 23.15 6.32 8.68
CA CYS A 43 21.95 6.78 9.38
C CYS A 43 21.48 5.74 10.42
N VAL A 44 22.33 5.44 11.38
CA VAL A 44 22.10 4.43 12.41
C VAL A 44 22.41 4.97 13.82
N CYS A 45 21.71 4.44 14.83
CA CYS A 45 21.93 4.77 16.23
C CYS A 45 21.79 3.51 17.12
N PRO A 46 22.18 3.56 18.40
CA PRO A 46 22.07 2.40 19.29
C PRO A 46 20.67 1.76 19.34
N VAL A 47 19.60 2.56 19.26
CA VAL A 47 18.22 2.05 19.32
C VAL A 47 17.88 1.27 18.04
N CYS A 48 18.08 1.84 16.86
CA CYS A 48 17.72 1.16 15.60
C CYS A 48 18.67 -0.02 15.27
N LEU A 49 19.86 -0.07 15.91
CA LEU A 49 20.78 -1.23 15.85
C LEU A 49 20.51 -2.26 16.97
N GLY A 50 19.58 -1.99 17.88
CA GLY A 50 19.25 -2.92 18.96
C GLY A 50 20.38 -3.18 19.94
N LEU A 51 21.23 -2.18 20.19
CA LEU A 51 22.34 -2.34 21.14
C LEU A 51 21.84 -2.50 22.57
N PRO A 52 22.55 -3.28 23.42
CA PRO A 52 22.15 -3.50 24.81
C PRO A 52 21.96 -2.19 25.58
N GLY A 53 20.82 -2.08 26.30
CA GLY A 53 20.47 -0.90 27.09
C GLY A 53 19.78 0.23 26.32
N ALA A 54 19.65 0.14 25.01
CA ALA A 54 18.90 1.10 24.22
C ALA A 54 17.39 0.79 24.27
N LEU A 55 16.57 1.80 24.61
CA LEU A 55 15.12 1.66 24.76
C LEU A 55 14.37 2.37 23.62
N PRO A 56 13.28 1.77 23.10
CA PRO A 56 12.47 2.36 22.04
C PRO A 56 11.55 3.48 22.58
N VAL A 57 11.43 4.57 21.82
CA VAL A 57 10.46 5.64 22.08
C VAL A 57 9.62 5.87 20.83
N PRO A 58 8.30 5.63 20.87
CA PRO A 58 7.45 5.70 19.69
C PRO A 58 7.35 7.09 19.07
N ASN A 59 7.39 7.16 17.75
CA ASN A 59 7.21 8.38 16.99
C ASN A 59 5.70 8.75 16.95
N LYS A 60 5.33 9.83 17.64
CA LYS A 60 3.96 10.31 17.75
C LYS A 60 3.34 10.59 16.36
N GLN A 61 4.08 11.23 15.47
CA GLN A 61 3.58 11.58 14.13
C GLN A 61 3.28 10.34 13.28
N ALA A 62 4.13 9.29 13.37
CA ALA A 62 3.87 8.03 12.68
C ALA A 62 2.58 7.37 13.18
N ILE A 63 2.32 7.42 14.50
CA ILE A 63 1.08 6.93 15.10
C ILE A 63 -0.13 7.71 14.60
N GLU A 64 -0.09 9.04 14.69
CA GLU A 64 -1.18 9.92 14.25
C GLU A 64 -1.47 9.74 12.74
N TRP A 65 -0.45 9.64 11.90
CA TRP A 65 -0.60 9.40 10.48
C TRP A 65 -1.15 8.00 10.14
N THR A 66 -0.82 6.99 10.95
CA THR A 66 -1.45 5.66 10.79
C THR A 66 -2.95 5.72 11.08
N VAL A 67 -3.35 6.42 12.15
CA VAL A 67 -4.76 6.65 12.48
C VAL A 67 -5.43 7.48 11.38
N LEU A 68 -4.77 8.52 10.86
CA LEU A 68 -5.28 9.35 9.77
C LEU A 68 -5.55 8.52 8.50
N ILE A 69 -4.63 7.62 8.13
CA ILE A 69 -4.81 6.66 7.03
C ILE A 69 -6.03 5.78 7.32
N GLY A 70 -6.11 5.19 8.51
CA GLY A 70 -7.25 4.36 8.90
C GLY A 70 -8.58 5.08 8.79
N LEU A 71 -8.66 6.32 9.29
CA LEU A 71 -9.86 7.16 9.19
C LEU A 71 -10.25 7.46 7.74
N ALA A 72 -9.28 7.78 6.88
CA ALA A 72 -9.52 8.03 5.46
C ALA A 72 -10.01 6.77 4.72
N LEU A 73 -9.60 5.58 5.18
CA LEU A 73 -10.05 4.28 4.68
C LEU A 73 -11.34 3.79 5.35
N GLY A 74 -11.96 4.60 6.22
CA GLY A 74 -13.21 4.27 6.91
C GLY A 74 -13.08 3.17 7.95
N CYS A 75 -11.88 2.99 8.52
CA CYS A 75 -11.64 2.04 9.60
C CYS A 75 -12.25 2.52 10.93
N LYS A 76 -12.52 1.55 11.79
CA LYS A 76 -12.72 1.77 13.22
C LYS A 76 -11.35 1.95 13.89
N ILE A 77 -11.22 2.97 14.72
CA ILE A 77 -10.00 3.23 15.48
C ILE A 77 -10.12 2.56 16.85
N ALA A 78 -9.06 1.87 17.27
CA ALA A 78 -9.00 1.22 18.55
C ALA A 78 -8.82 2.25 19.67
N ASN A 79 -9.65 2.20 20.72
CA ASN A 79 -9.49 3.06 21.90
C ASN A 79 -8.26 2.65 22.74
N PHE A 80 -7.80 1.41 22.58
CA PHE A 80 -6.65 0.83 23.22
C PHE A 80 -5.87 -0.02 22.23
N SER A 81 -4.57 0.17 22.18
CA SER A 81 -3.65 -0.55 21.32
C SER A 81 -2.29 -0.71 21.99
N LYS A 82 -1.48 -1.63 21.48
CA LYS A 82 -0.12 -1.88 21.96
C LYS A 82 0.80 -2.24 20.80
N PHE A 83 2.08 -2.15 21.04
CA PHE A 83 3.09 -2.79 20.19
C PHE A 83 3.42 -4.18 20.69
N ASP A 84 3.80 -5.05 19.79
CA ASP A 84 4.23 -6.43 20.03
C ASP A 84 5.60 -6.67 19.40
N ARG A 85 6.37 -7.59 19.99
CA ARG A 85 7.58 -8.14 19.36
C ARG A 85 7.19 -9.29 18.46
N LYS A 86 7.51 -9.15 17.15
CA LYS A 86 7.42 -10.20 16.15
C LYS A 86 8.79 -10.86 16.05
N ASN A 87 8.95 -12.03 16.64
CA ASN A 87 10.26 -12.64 16.78
C ASN A 87 10.60 -13.50 15.57
N TYR A 88 11.69 -13.14 14.88
CA TYR A 88 12.32 -13.96 13.86
C TYR A 88 13.79 -13.53 13.70
N PHE A 89 14.64 -14.49 13.37
CA PHE A 89 16.08 -14.24 13.20
C PHE A 89 16.37 -14.09 11.72
N TYR A 90 16.78 -12.88 11.34
CA TYR A 90 17.24 -12.60 9.99
C TYR A 90 18.36 -11.54 10.02
N PRO A 91 19.34 -11.60 9.09
CA PRO A 91 20.51 -10.71 9.18
C PRO A 91 20.22 -9.22 9.15
N ASP A 92 19.12 -8.79 8.52
CA ASP A 92 18.70 -7.39 8.44
C ASP A 92 17.87 -6.92 9.63
N LEU A 93 17.65 -7.80 10.61
CA LEU A 93 16.89 -7.52 11.83
C LEU A 93 17.81 -7.53 13.05
N PRO A 94 18.44 -6.39 13.39
CA PRO A 94 19.55 -6.34 14.34
C PRO A 94 19.16 -6.74 15.78
N LYS A 95 17.87 -6.58 16.14
CA LYS A 95 17.33 -6.97 17.45
C LYS A 95 16.93 -8.45 17.55
N GLY A 96 16.84 -9.16 16.42
CA GLY A 96 16.24 -10.49 16.33
C GLY A 96 14.71 -10.49 16.40
N TYR A 97 14.08 -9.33 16.49
CA TYR A 97 12.63 -9.12 16.41
C TYR A 97 12.30 -7.78 15.74
N GLN A 98 11.10 -7.67 15.20
CA GLN A 98 10.52 -6.44 14.69
C GLN A 98 9.45 -5.96 15.68
N ILE A 99 9.44 -4.67 16.01
CA ILE A 99 8.34 -4.09 16.78
C ILE A 99 7.21 -3.78 15.77
N SER A 100 6.06 -4.39 16.00
CA SER A 100 4.88 -4.34 15.13
C SER A 100 3.60 -4.34 15.98
N GLN A 101 2.43 -4.61 15.39
CA GLN A 101 1.17 -4.80 16.10
C GLN A 101 0.51 -6.08 15.60
N TYR A 102 0.04 -6.93 16.49
CA TYR A 102 -0.55 -8.23 16.13
C TYR A 102 -2.06 -8.28 16.36
N ASP A 103 -2.49 -8.41 17.61
CA ASP A 103 -3.90 -8.63 17.98
C ASP A 103 -4.68 -7.32 18.21
N LEU A 104 -4.00 -6.22 18.52
CA LEU A 104 -4.59 -4.92 18.81
C LEU A 104 -4.03 -3.82 17.89
N PRO A 105 -4.26 -3.89 16.57
CA PRO A 105 -3.82 -2.85 15.64
C PRO A 105 -4.56 -1.53 15.88
N PHE A 106 -4.01 -0.43 15.42
CA PHE A 106 -4.65 0.89 15.56
C PHE A 106 -5.99 0.99 14.82
N CYS A 107 -6.13 0.34 13.66
CA CYS A 107 -7.31 0.49 12.81
C CYS A 107 -7.77 -0.85 12.25
N GLN A 108 -9.09 -1.06 12.21
CA GLN A 108 -9.73 -2.28 11.72
C GLN A 108 -10.99 -1.98 10.89
N ASP A 109 -11.45 -2.96 10.12
CA ASP A 109 -12.74 -2.96 9.43
C ASP A 109 -12.96 -1.79 8.45
N GLY A 110 -11.91 -1.41 7.73
CA GLY A 110 -11.98 -0.39 6.68
C GLY A 110 -12.50 -0.91 5.35
N LYS A 111 -12.59 0.00 4.37
CA LYS A 111 -13.05 -0.34 3.02
C LYS A 111 -12.60 0.68 1.97
N VAL A 112 -12.33 0.21 0.76
CA VAL A 112 -12.11 1.03 -0.43
C VAL A 112 -13.07 0.59 -1.52
N ARG A 113 -13.73 1.55 -2.15
CA ARG A 113 -14.63 1.28 -3.28
C ARG A 113 -13.85 1.44 -4.59
N LEU A 114 -13.84 0.41 -5.42
CA LEU A 114 -13.32 0.46 -6.77
C LEU A 114 -14.32 1.15 -7.70
N ASP A 115 -13.85 1.69 -8.81
CA ASP A 115 -14.74 2.18 -9.86
C ASP A 115 -15.24 1.01 -10.72
N PRO A 116 -16.48 1.04 -11.16
CA PRO A 116 -16.96 0.01 -12.07
C PRO A 116 -16.33 0.20 -13.46
N PRO A 117 -16.16 -0.89 -14.24
CA PRO A 117 -15.57 -0.82 -15.57
C PRO A 117 -16.29 0.13 -16.55
N ASP A 118 -17.56 0.42 -16.31
CA ASP A 118 -18.37 1.35 -17.10
C ASP A 118 -18.30 2.82 -16.60
N GLY A 119 -17.46 3.10 -15.62
CA GLY A 119 -17.22 4.46 -15.10
C GLY A 119 -18.37 5.06 -14.28
N ARG A 120 -19.42 4.28 -13.93
CA ARG A 120 -20.52 4.76 -13.09
C ARG A 120 -20.05 4.96 -11.66
N ALA A 121 -20.00 6.18 -11.19
CA ALA A 121 -19.59 6.49 -9.83
C ALA A 121 -20.47 5.79 -8.78
N GLY A 122 -19.83 5.17 -7.78
CA GLY A 122 -20.51 4.64 -6.58
C GLY A 122 -21.10 3.23 -6.69
N SER A 123 -21.04 2.56 -7.85
CA SER A 123 -21.57 1.20 -8.05
C SER A 123 -20.47 0.11 -8.08
N GLY A 124 -19.20 0.48 -7.93
CA GLY A 124 -18.08 -0.45 -8.00
C GLY A 124 -17.94 -1.37 -6.80
N LYS A 125 -17.11 -2.38 -6.96
CA LYS A 125 -16.81 -3.39 -5.96
C LYS A 125 -16.20 -2.77 -4.69
N LEU A 126 -16.60 -3.28 -3.54
CA LEU A 126 -16.04 -2.90 -2.25
C LEU A 126 -14.93 -3.87 -1.87
N VAL A 127 -13.74 -3.36 -1.60
CA VAL A 127 -12.63 -4.12 -1.04
C VAL A 127 -12.54 -3.77 0.44
N ARG A 128 -12.71 -4.77 1.30
CA ARG A 128 -12.62 -4.61 2.75
C ARG A 128 -11.15 -4.57 3.18
N ILE A 129 -10.87 -3.75 4.16
CA ILE A 129 -9.56 -3.67 4.81
C ILE A 129 -9.70 -4.31 6.18
N ARG A 130 -8.94 -5.38 6.41
CA ARG A 130 -8.93 -6.09 7.68
C ARG A 130 -8.35 -5.23 8.78
N ARG A 131 -7.18 -4.63 8.52
CA ARG A 131 -6.46 -3.79 9.47
C ARG A 131 -5.51 -2.81 8.80
N VAL A 132 -5.21 -1.74 9.52
CA VAL A 132 -4.05 -0.86 9.29
C VAL A 132 -3.28 -0.81 10.60
N HIS A 133 -2.01 -1.18 10.56
CA HIS A 133 -1.15 -1.20 11.72
C HIS A 133 0.22 -0.58 11.43
N LEU A 134 0.95 -0.28 12.48
CA LEU A 134 2.23 0.40 12.45
C LEU A 134 3.35 -0.51 12.95
N GLU A 135 4.45 -0.50 12.23
CA GLU A 135 5.65 -1.25 12.55
C GLU A 135 6.91 -0.49 12.18
N GLU A 136 8.07 -1.06 12.45
CA GLU A 136 9.36 -0.59 11.96
C GLU A 136 9.83 -1.40 10.76
N ASP A 137 10.53 -0.76 9.82
CA ASP A 137 11.18 -1.45 8.70
C ASP A 137 12.49 -2.11 9.14
N THR A 138 12.92 -3.13 8.39
CA THR A 138 14.19 -3.85 8.58
C THR A 138 15.33 -3.21 7.80
N GLY A 139 16.56 -3.66 7.98
CA GLY A 139 17.69 -3.30 7.14
C GLY A 139 17.51 -3.74 5.69
N LYS A 140 18.49 -3.43 4.85
CA LYS A 140 18.52 -3.84 3.44
C LYS A 140 19.63 -4.88 3.23
N LEU A 141 19.28 -6.01 2.62
CA LEU A 141 20.24 -7.03 2.22
C LEU A 141 20.62 -6.88 0.76
N MET A 142 21.90 -7.01 0.46
CA MET A 142 22.46 -7.08 -0.89
C MET A 142 23.33 -8.33 -1.01
N HIS A 143 22.98 -9.22 -1.94
CA HIS A 143 23.66 -10.50 -2.13
C HIS A 143 24.81 -10.40 -3.15
N SER A 144 25.93 -11.08 -2.88
CA SER A 144 27.21 -10.92 -3.58
C SER A 144 27.28 -11.40 -5.02
N TYR A 145 26.33 -12.25 -5.47
CA TYR A 145 26.26 -12.60 -6.90
C TYR A 145 26.02 -11.39 -7.80
N GLN A 146 25.72 -10.22 -7.22
CA GLN A 146 25.62 -8.93 -7.90
C GLN A 146 26.91 -8.07 -7.80
N LEU A 147 27.87 -8.47 -6.94
CA LEU A 147 28.97 -7.57 -6.52
C LEU A 147 30.39 -8.11 -6.76
N SER A 148 30.58 -9.42 -7.04
CA SER A 148 31.92 -10.00 -7.22
C SER A 148 31.95 -11.15 -8.19
N PRO A 149 32.91 -11.19 -9.13
CA PRO A 149 33.18 -12.36 -9.98
C PRO A 149 33.92 -13.49 -9.25
N ALA A 150 34.35 -13.30 -8.01
CA ALA A 150 35.03 -14.36 -7.23
C ALA A 150 33.98 -15.17 -6.43
N ASN A 151 34.13 -16.49 -6.47
CA ASN A 151 33.23 -17.55 -5.94
C ASN A 151 32.89 -17.49 -4.42
N HIS A 152 32.87 -16.32 -3.78
CA HIS A 152 32.48 -16.20 -2.39
C HIS A 152 31.08 -15.57 -2.29
N SER A 153 30.09 -16.34 -1.85
CA SER A 153 28.76 -15.85 -1.54
C SER A 153 28.76 -15.15 -0.18
N PHE A 154 28.64 -13.83 -0.17
CA PHE A 154 28.41 -13.04 1.05
C PHE A 154 27.22 -12.11 0.84
N SER A 155 26.63 -11.64 1.93
CA SER A 155 25.60 -10.63 1.91
C SER A 155 26.08 -9.39 2.65
N LEU A 156 25.88 -8.21 2.03
CA LEU A 156 26.08 -6.93 2.71
C LEU A 156 24.77 -6.49 3.35
N ILE A 157 24.86 -5.86 4.52
CA ILE A 157 23.72 -5.36 5.25
C ILE A 157 23.86 -3.87 5.41
N ASP A 158 22.83 -3.14 4.98
CA ASP A 158 22.68 -1.71 5.21
C ASP A 158 21.54 -1.49 6.20
N PHE A 159 21.87 -1.02 7.41
CA PHE A 159 20.91 -0.74 8.48
C PHE A 159 20.31 0.67 8.42
N ASN A 160 20.60 1.47 7.40
CA ASN A 160 20.02 2.80 7.27
C ASN A 160 18.49 2.77 7.36
N ARG A 161 17.84 1.78 6.73
CA ARG A 161 16.39 1.62 6.74
C ARG A 161 15.85 1.04 8.06
N SER A 162 16.68 0.34 8.85
CA SER A 162 16.26 -0.24 10.12
C SER A 162 15.64 0.80 11.05
N GLY A 163 14.44 0.50 11.54
CA GLY A 163 13.69 1.39 12.42
C GLY A 163 12.93 2.52 11.70
N VAL A 164 12.90 2.57 10.37
CA VAL A 164 12.05 3.53 9.63
C VAL A 164 10.58 3.14 9.84
N PRO A 165 9.66 4.10 10.10
CA PRO A 165 8.24 3.79 10.28
C PRO A 165 7.65 3.13 9.03
N LEU A 166 6.81 2.13 9.25
CA LEU A 166 6.16 1.37 8.19
C LEU A 166 4.70 1.12 8.55
N VAL A 167 3.78 1.61 7.73
CA VAL A 167 2.35 1.33 7.87
C VAL A 167 2.01 0.14 6.99
N GLU A 168 1.44 -0.90 7.56
CA GLU A 168 0.94 -2.05 6.80
C GLU A 168 -0.59 -2.02 6.72
N ILE A 169 -1.11 -2.12 5.49
CA ILE A 169 -2.53 -2.12 5.16
C ILE A 169 -2.86 -3.50 4.59
N VAL A 170 -3.66 -4.28 5.31
CA VAL A 170 -4.03 -5.65 4.93
C VAL A 170 -5.49 -5.68 4.49
N THR A 171 -5.76 -6.17 3.28
CA THR A 171 -7.13 -6.36 2.79
C THR A 171 -7.71 -7.72 3.17
N GLU A 172 -9.02 -7.85 3.13
CA GLU A 172 -9.67 -9.13 2.93
C GLU A 172 -9.46 -9.61 1.48
N PRO A 173 -9.58 -10.92 1.20
CA PRO A 173 -9.36 -11.46 -0.14
C PRO A 173 -10.58 -11.25 -1.05
N ASP A 174 -11.04 -10.02 -1.15
CA ASP A 174 -12.22 -9.63 -1.91
C ASP A 174 -11.94 -9.40 -3.40
N ILE A 175 -10.67 -9.24 -3.78
CA ILE A 175 -10.25 -8.93 -5.15
C ILE A 175 -10.31 -10.21 -6.00
N SER A 176 -10.86 -10.11 -7.21
CA SER A 176 -11.09 -11.25 -8.11
C SER A 176 -10.46 -11.11 -9.50
N SER A 177 -9.68 -10.05 -9.73
CA SER A 177 -8.92 -9.87 -10.96
C SER A 177 -7.68 -9.02 -10.75
N ALA A 178 -6.71 -9.17 -11.64
CA ALA A 178 -5.49 -8.36 -11.65
C ALA A 178 -5.77 -6.87 -11.89
N SER A 179 -6.79 -6.55 -12.69
CA SER A 179 -7.21 -5.16 -12.94
C SER A 179 -7.82 -4.51 -11.70
N GLU A 180 -8.65 -5.24 -10.94
CA GLU A 180 -9.15 -4.76 -9.65
C GLU A 180 -8.02 -4.52 -8.64
N ALA A 181 -7.02 -5.41 -8.59
CA ALA A 181 -5.85 -5.24 -7.73
C ALA A 181 -5.07 -3.96 -8.08
N LYS A 182 -4.80 -3.74 -9.37
CA LYS A 182 -4.12 -2.53 -9.85
C LYS A 182 -4.91 -1.27 -9.53
N GLU A 183 -6.21 -1.28 -9.73
CA GLU A 183 -7.08 -0.15 -9.40
C GLU A 183 -7.04 0.15 -7.89
N TYR A 184 -7.18 -0.89 -7.06
CA TYR A 184 -7.10 -0.75 -5.61
C TYR A 184 -5.81 -0.05 -5.16
N VAL A 185 -4.65 -0.54 -5.61
CA VAL A 185 -3.37 0.03 -5.18
C VAL A 185 -3.15 1.44 -5.74
N THR A 186 -3.67 1.73 -6.94
CA THR A 186 -3.62 3.08 -7.52
C THR A 186 -4.45 4.07 -6.69
N LYS A 187 -5.67 3.69 -6.32
CA LYS A 187 -6.53 4.50 -5.45
C LYS A 187 -5.93 4.68 -4.06
N LEU A 188 -5.41 3.61 -3.47
CA LEU A 188 -4.76 3.68 -2.16
C LEU A 188 -3.58 4.65 -2.18
N ALA A 189 -2.68 4.55 -3.18
CA ALA A 189 -1.56 5.47 -3.33
C ALA A 189 -2.03 6.93 -3.49
N GLN A 190 -3.11 7.15 -4.23
CA GLN A 190 -3.71 8.48 -4.39
C GLN A 190 -4.23 9.03 -3.05
N ILE A 191 -4.96 8.22 -2.28
CA ILE A 191 -5.44 8.61 -0.94
C ILE A 191 -4.26 8.98 -0.04
N ILE A 192 -3.23 8.15 0.03
CA ILE A 192 -2.03 8.36 0.84
C ILE A 192 -1.33 9.69 0.49
N ARG A 193 -1.22 9.99 -0.81
CA ARG A 193 -0.64 11.26 -1.30
C ARG A 193 -1.51 12.47 -0.99
N TYR A 194 -2.84 12.33 -1.07
CA TYR A 194 -3.78 13.39 -0.70
C TYR A 194 -3.77 13.72 0.79
N LEU A 195 -3.50 12.72 1.63
CA LEU A 195 -3.30 12.94 3.07
C LEU A 195 -1.96 13.61 3.38
N GLY A 196 -1.02 13.68 2.42
CA GLY A 196 0.31 14.26 2.62
C GLY A 196 1.21 13.45 3.56
N VAL A 197 0.86 12.20 3.86
CA VAL A 197 1.57 11.37 4.84
C VAL A 197 2.72 10.55 4.23
N SER A 198 2.71 10.34 2.91
CA SER A 198 3.78 9.67 2.17
C SER A 198 3.75 10.07 0.70
N TYR A 199 4.91 10.03 0.05
CA TYR A 199 4.99 10.16 -1.42
C TYR A 199 4.50 8.89 -2.12
N ALA A 200 4.42 7.76 -1.43
CA ALA A 200 4.03 6.45 -1.96
C ALA A 200 4.74 6.11 -3.29
N ASP A 201 6.06 6.35 -3.32
CA ASP A 201 6.92 6.09 -4.47
C ASP A 201 7.44 4.65 -4.40
N MET A 202 6.97 3.81 -5.33
CA MET A 202 7.34 2.40 -5.37
C MET A 202 8.80 2.19 -5.79
N GLU A 203 9.33 3.04 -6.69
CA GLU A 203 10.71 2.92 -7.18
C GLU A 203 11.72 3.23 -6.06
N LYS A 204 11.34 4.10 -5.12
CA LYS A 204 12.11 4.38 -3.90
C LYS A 204 11.81 3.45 -2.73
N GLY A 205 10.93 2.47 -2.92
CA GLY A 205 10.52 1.55 -1.86
C GLY A 205 9.65 2.15 -0.77
N GLN A 206 9.09 3.35 -0.99
CA GLN A 206 8.20 4.03 -0.04
C GLN A 206 6.78 3.43 -0.05
N MET A 207 6.45 2.67 -1.07
CA MET A 207 5.28 1.81 -1.14
C MET A 207 5.68 0.45 -1.70
N ARG A 208 5.31 -0.63 -1.02
CA ARG A 208 5.60 -2.01 -1.42
C ARG A 208 4.30 -2.81 -1.42
N LEU A 209 4.20 -3.77 -2.31
CA LEU A 209 2.98 -4.54 -2.55
C LEU A 209 3.30 -6.02 -2.52
N GLU A 210 2.49 -6.77 -1.78
CA GLU A 210 2.60 -8.22 -1.66
C GLU A 210 1.21 -8.84 -1.90
N PRO A 211 0.86 -9.16 -3.18
CA PRO A 211 -0.36 -9.89 -3.49
C PRO A 211 -0.30 -11.32 -2.98
N ASN A 212 -1.35 -11.75 -2.31
CA ASN A 212 -1.62 -13.13 -1.97
C ASN A 212 -2.64 -13.66 -2.97
N VAL A 213 -2.23 -14.58 -3.85
CA VAL A 213 -3.04 -15.08 -4.96
C VAL A 213 -3.36 -16.56 -4.76
N SER A 214 -4.63 -16.92 -4.90
CA SER A 214 -5.10 -18.29 -4.95
C SER A 214 -6.26 -18.43 -5.93
N LEU A 215 -6.58 -19.66 -6.33
CA LEU A 215 -7.69 -19.96 -7.22
C LEU A 215 -8.71 -20.87 -6.53
N ARG A 216 -9.96 -20.51 -6.65
CA ARG A 216 -11.10 -21.29 -6.17
C ARG A 216 -11.81 -21.94 -7.34
N LYS A 217 -12.16 -23.23 -7.22
CA LYS A 217 -12.96 -23.93 -8.22
C LYS A 217 -14.40 -23.41 -8.20
N VAL A 218 -14.92 -23.05 -9.37
CA VAL A 218 -16.32 -22.64 -9.52
C VAL A 218 -17.19 -23.89 -9.57
N THR A 219 -18.12 -24.02 -8.63
CA THR A 219 -19.13 -25.07 -8.62
C THR A 219 -20.45 -24.50 -9.15
N SER A 220 -21.28 -25.35 -9.75
CA SER A 220 -22.62 -24.98 -10.28
C SER A 220 -23.54 -24.40 -9.21
N ASP A 221 -23.28 -24.72 -7.97
CA ASP A 221 -24.07 -24.28 -6.81
C ASP A 221 -23.43 -23.03 -6.19
N LYS A 222 -23.80 -21.85 -6.72
CA LYS A 222 -23.30 -20.55 -6.26
C LYS A 222 -23.57 -20.25 -4.77
N LYS A 223 -24.38 -21.04 -4.10
CA LYS A 223 -24.75 -20.87 -2.68
C LYS A 223 -23.77 -21.50 -1.67
N GLN A 224 -22.83 -22.35 -2.12
CA GLN A 224 -21.94 -23.08 -1.19
C GLN A 224 -20.46 -22.69 -1.22
N VAL A 225 -20.08 -21.63 -1.94
CA VAL A 225 -18.66 -21.29 -2.07
C VAL A 225 -18.27 -20.22 -1.04
N THR A 226 -18.26 -20.60 0.23
CA THR A 226 -17.80 -19.71 1.33
C THR A 226 -16.36 -19.98 1.76
N ASN A 227 -15.76 -21.10 1.38
CA ASN A 227 -14.43 -21.47 1.84
C ASN A 227 -13.34 -20.86 0.96
N LEU A 228 -12.38 -20.22 1.62
CA LEU A 228 -11.13 -19.80 0.98
C LEU A 228 -10.35 -21.05 0.54
N PRO A 229 -9.53 -20.94 -0.54
CA PRO A 229 -8.55 -21.99 -0.86
C PRO A 229 -7.64 -22.31 0.32
N ASP A 230 -7.21 -23.55 0.43
CA ASP A 230 -6.32 -24.07 1.49
C ASP A 230 -4.87 -23.62 1.33
N TYR A 231 -4.55 -22.93 0.25
CA TYR A 231 -3.24 -22.37 -0.05
C TYR A 231 -3.34 -20.90 -0.46
N LYS A 232 -2.23 -20.19 -0.34
CA LYS A 232 -2.01 -18.88 -0.95
C LYS A 232 -0.57 -18.75 -1.44
N VAL A 233 -0.38 -18.09 -2.56
CA VAL A 233 0.94 -17.74 -3.09
C VAL A 233 1.15 -16.25 -2.91
N GLU A 234 2.15 -15.89 -2.12
CA GLU A 234 2.59 -14.53 -1.88
C GLU A 234 3.56 -14.11 -2.98
N VAL A 235 3.27 -13.01 -3.67
CA VAL A 235 4.16 -12.50 -4.72
C VAL A 235 4.87 -11.23 -4.26
N LYS A 236 6.21 -11.24 -4.28
CA LYS A 236 7.07 -10.12 -3.88
C LYS A 236 7.81 -9.49 -5.07
N ASN A 237 8.58 -8.44 -4.80
CA ASN A 237 9.42 -7.74 -5.78
C ASN A 237 8.61 -7.08 -6.90
N ILE A 238 7.53 -6.39 -6.55
CA ILE A 238 6.70 -5.65 -7.49
C ILE A 238 6.96 -4.15 -7.29
N ASN A 239 7.63 -3.51 -8.26
CA ASN A 239 8.14 -2.14 -8.13
C ASN A 239 7.30 -1.09 -8.90
N SER A 240 6.16 -1.46 -9.46
CA SER A 240 5.25 -0.51 -10.12
C SER A 240 3.81 -1.04 -10.18
N PHE A 241 2.84 -0.14 -10.28
CA PHE A 241 1.42 -0.50 -10.44
C PHE A 241 1.15 -1.33 -11.71
N ARG A 242 1.93 -1.14 -12.78
CA ARG A 242 1.86 -1.94 -14.00
C ARG A 242 2.28 -3.38 -13.76
N PHE A 243 3.30 -3.59 -12.94
CA PHE A 243 3.81 -4.93 -12.64
C PHE A 243 2.90 -5.71 -11.69
N VAL A 244 2.09 -5.04 -10.85
CA VAL A 244 1.04 -5.71 -10.05
C VAL A 244 0.12 -6.54 -10.95
N GLU A 245 -0.42 -5.91 -12.01
CA GLU A 245 -1.33 -6.56 -12.94
C GLU A 245 -0.66 -7.73 -13.70
N ARG A 246 0.59 -7.54 -14.13
CA ARG A 246 1.34 -8.57 -14.84
C ARG A 246 1.68 -9.77 -13.95
N ALA A 247 2.15 -9.51 -12.75
CA ALA A 247 2.52 -10.54 -11.77
C ALA A 247 1.31 -11.40 -11.37
N ILE A 248 0.18 -10.75 -11.07
CA ILE A 248 -1.05 -11.44 -10.70
C ILE A 248 -1.60 -12.25 -11.89
N ASN A 249 -1.62 -11.71 -13.10
CA ASN A 249 -2.09 -12.43 -14.28
C ASN A 249 -1.22 -13.68 -14.56
N TYR A 250 0.10 -13.54 -14.47
CA TYR A 250 1.01 -14.68 -14.62
C TYR A 250 0.72 -15.75 -13.56
N GLU A 251 0.57 -15.33 -12.29
CA GLU A 251 0.34 -16.27 -11.21
C GLU A 251 -1.01 -17.00 -11.32
N ILE A 252 -2.06 -16.30 -11.75
CA ILE A 252 -3.37 -16.90 -12.05
C ILE A 252 -3.23 -17.96 -13.14
N GLN A 253 -2.53 -17.65 -14.23
CA GLN A 253 -2.35 -18.59 -15.33
C GLN A 253 -1.54 -19.81 -14.88
N ARG A 254 -0.42 -19.60 -14.18
CA ARG A 254 0.43 -20.69 -13.66
C ARG A 254 -0.36 -21.64 -12.74
N GLN A 255 -1.13 -21.07 -11.80
CA GLN A 255 -1.94 -21.86 -10.89
C GLN A 255 -3.04 -22.63 -11.63
N GLN A 256 -3.67 -22.01 -12.62
CA GLN A 256 -4.70 -22.68 -13.42
C GLN A 256 -4.12 -23.89 -14.18
N GLU A 257 -2.95 -23.73 -14.81
CA GLU A 257 -2.27 -24.82 -15.54
C GLU A 257 -1.92 -26.02 -14.62
N LEU A 258 -1.47 -25.75 -13.39
CA LEU A 258 -1.18 -26.80 -12.38
C LEU A 258 -2.46 -27.52 -11.94
N LEU A 259 -3.50 -26.77 -11.61
CA LEU A 259 -4.78 -27.33 -11.17
C LEU A 259 -5.47 -28.15 -12.29
N GLU A 260 -5.32 -27.76 -13.55
CA GLU A 260 -5.86 -28.51 -14.70
C GLU A 260 -5.12 -29.84 -14.91
N LYS A 261 -3.84 -29.93 -14.55
CA LYS A 261 -3.07 -31.17 -14.52
C LYS A 261 -3.33 -32.04 -13.30
N GLY A 262 -4.12 -31.55 -12.33
CA GLY A 262 -4.39 -32.22 -11.06
C GLY A 262 -3.27 -32.11 -10.04
N GLU A 263 -2.33 -31.17 -10.26
CA GLU A 263 -1.22 -30.92 -9.34
C GLU A 263 -1.68 -30.03 -8.17
N LYS A 264 -1.10 -30.28 -6.98
CA LYS A 264 -1.31 -29.43 -5.81
C LYS A 264 -0.42 -28.20 -5.87
N ILE A 265 -0.96 -27.06 -5.45
CA ILE A 265 -0.20 -25.81 -5.33
C ILE A 265 0.32 -25.70 -3.90
N ALA A 266 1.62 -25.56 -3.76
CA ALA A 266 2.24 -25.34 -2.45
C ALA A 266 2.02 -23.90 -1.98
N GLN A 267 1.89 -23.71 -0.68
CA GLN A 267 1.93 -22.39 -0.08
C GLN A 267 3.37 -21.88 -0.10
N GLU A 268 3.65 -20.87 -0.91
CA GLU A 268 5.01 -20.38 -1.14
C GLU A 268 5.06 -18.86 -1.31
N THR A 269 6.26 -18.30 -1.14
CA THR A 269 6.59 -16.94 -1.55
C THR A 269 7.35 -17.00 -2.88
N ARG A 270 6.90 -16.18 -3.85
CA ARG A 270 7.47 -16.07 -5.18
C ARG A 270 7.90 -14.64 -5.45
N GLY A 271 9.03 -14.45 -6.12
CA GLY A 271 9.49 -13.14 -6.60
C GLY A 271 9.09 -12.90 -8.04
N PHE A 272 8.59 -11.71 -8.37
CA PHE A 272 8.33 -11.32 -9.75
C PHE A 272 9.62 -10.90 -10.45
N ASP A 273 9.95 -11.55 -11.57
CA ASP A 273 11.03 -11.17 -12.47
C ASP A 273 10.47 -10.25 -13.56
N GLU A 274 10.76 -8.97 -13.46
CA GLU A 274 10.22 -7.95 -14.36
C GLU A 274 10.67 -8.12 -15.81
N LYS A 275 11.92 -8.60 -16.02
CA LYS A 275 12.50 -8.79 -17.37
C LYS A 275 11.83 -9.93 -18.08
N ARG A 276 11.65 -11.06 -17.40
CA ARG A 276 11.02 -12.26 -17.94
C ARG A 276 9.49 -12.22 -17.89
N GLY A 277 8.92 -11.39 -17.00
CA GLY A 277 7.47 -11.28 -16.77
C GLY A 277 6.86 -12.51 -16.09
N ILE A 278 7.62 -13.23 -15.28
CA ILE A 278 7.24 -14.49 -14.60
C ILE A 278 7.43 -14.35 -13.09
N THR A 279 6.80 -15.23 -12.32
CA THR A 279 7.13 -15.42 -10.90
C THR A 279 8.11 -16.59 -10.73
N VAL A 280 9.08 -16.47 -9.80
CA VAL A 280 10.06 -17.49 -9.49
C VAL A 280 9.95 -17.83 -8.01
N SER A 281 9.93 -19.13 -7.65
CA SER A 281 9.89 -19.57 -6.27
C SER A 281 11.12 -19.07 -5.50
N GLN A 282 10.89 -18.44 -4.35
CA GLN A 282 11.94 -17.95 -3.45
C GLN A 282 12.02 -18.79 -2.19
N ARG A 283 10.87 -19.17 -1.63
CA ARG A 283 10.77 -19.93 -0.39
C ARG A 283 9.46 -20.71 -0.37
N VAL A 284 9.56 -22.01 -0.15
CA VAL A 284 8.39 -22.86 0.15
C VAL A 284 8.10 -22.73 1.66
N LYS A 285 6.86 -22.46 2.03
CA LYS A 285 6.41 -22.44 3.43
C LYS A 285 5.86 -23.82 3.76
N GLU A 286 6.69 -24.70 4.29
CA GLU A 286 6.24 -26.03 4.73
C GLU A 286 5.38 -25.93 5.99
N GLU A 287 5.66 -24.93 6.85
CA GLU A 287 4.86 -24.63 8.04
C GLU A 287 4.65 -23.12 8.19
N ALA A 288 3.54 -22.72 8.83
CA ALA A 288 3.33 -21.34 9.23
C ALA A 288 4.40 -20.94 10.23
N GLN A 289 5.15 -19.90 9.94
CA GLN A 289 6.20 -19.42 10.84
C GLN A 289 5.56 -18.89 12.12
N ASP A 290 5.80 -19.54 13.26
CA ASP A 290 5.40 -19.05 14.56
C ASP A 290 6.33 -17.91 14.98
N TYR A 291 5.85 -16.68 14.87
CA TYR A 291 6.59 -15.48 15.26
C TYR A 291 6.61 -15.25 16.77
N ARG A 292 5.97 -16.08 17.57
CA ARG A 292 5.94 -15.98 19.05
C ARG A 292 5.71 -14.55 19.51
N TYR A 293 4.63 -13.93 19.03
CA TYR A 293 4.27 -12.58 19.41
C TYR A 293 4.07 -12.44 20.93
N PHE A 294 4.62 -11.38 21.50
CA PHE A 294 4.28 -10.94 22.86
C PHE A 294 4.37 -9.41 22.94
N PRO A 295 3.68 -8.77 23.91
CA PRO A 295 3.69 -7.33 24.05
C PRO A 295 5.11 -6.78 24.23
N GLU A 296 5.42 -5.67 23.56
CA GLU A 296 6.68 -4.95 23.71
C GLU A 296 6.72 -4.34 25.13
N PRO A 297 7.60 -4.81 26.03
CA PRO A 297 7.56 -4.42 27.45
C PRO A 297 8.03 -2.99 27.70
N ASP A 298 8.86 -2.43 26.78
CA ASP A 298 9.47 -1.12 26.96
C ASP A 298 8.62 0.02 26.37
N ILE A 299 7.48 -0.31 25.74
CA ILE A 299 6.54 0.68 25.19
C ILE A 299 5.20 0.55 25.91
N PRO A 300 4.75 1.59 26.63
CA PRO A 300 3.44 1.56 27.27
C PRO A 300 2.32 1.47 26.23
N PRO A 301 1.18 0.83 26.57
CA PRO A 301 0.01 0.80 25.69
C PRO A 301 -0.48 2.20 25.33
N ILE A 302 -1.00 2.33 24.11
CA ILE A 302 -1.49 3.59 23.57
C ILE A 302 -3.02 3.63 23.69
N ARG A 303 -3.53 4.77 24.13
CA ARG A 303 -4.97 5.03 24.26
C ARG A 303 -5.33 6.25 23.42
N PHE A 304 -6.41 6.15 22.67
CA PHE A 304 -7.00 7.26 21.95
C PHE A 304 -8.32 7.64 22.62
N SER A 305 -8.46 8.91 22.97
CA SER A 305 -9.76 9.48 23.32
C SER A 305 -10.56 9.82 22.05
N ASP A 306 -11.87 9.94 22.21
CA ASP A 306 -12.73 10.37 21.10
C ASP A 306 -12.35 11.76 20.58
N SER A 307 -11.92 12.67 21.47
CA SER A 307 -11.44 14.00 21.09
C SER A 307 -10.18 13.92 20.24
N GLN A 308 -9.17 13.14 20.65
CA GLN A 308 -7.94 12.95 19.85
C GLN A 308 -8.24 12.36 18.47
N THR A 309 -9.11 11.35 18.42
CA THR A 309 -9.54 10.75 17.14
C THR A 309 -10.28 11.76 16.27
N SER A 310 -11.11 12.62 16.86
CA SER A 310 -11.81 13.71 16.17
C SER A 310 -10.81 14.74 15.62
N ASP A 311 -9.82 15.15 16.41
CA ASP A 311 -8.79 16.11 15.99
C ASP A 311 -7.98 15.60 14.80
N ILE A 312 -7.61 14.29 14.82
CA ILE A 312 -6.95 13.66 13.69
C ILE A 312 -7.88 13.63 12.46
N ARG A 313 -9.17 13.31 12.66
CA ARG A 313 -10.16 13.28 11.58
C ARG A 313 -10.32 14.63 10.88
N HIS A 314 -10.27 15.73 11.61
CA HIS A 314 -10.36 17.08 11.05
C HIS A 314 -9.15 17.46 10.16
N GLN A 315 -8.07 16.73 10.22
CA GLN A 315 -6.92 16.90 9.32
C GLN A 315 -7.15 16.28 7.92
N ILE A 316 -8.18 15.45 7.75
CA ILE A 316 -8.50 14.86 6.46
C ILE A 316 -9.06 15.96 5.54
N SER A 317 -8.28 16.33 4.53
CA SER A 317 -8.77 17.15 3.41
C SER A 317 -9.79 16.37 2.57
N GLU A 318 -10.45 17.05 1.63
CA GLU A 318 -11.36 16.37 0.71
C GLU A 318 -10.65 15.25 -0.07
N LEU A 319 -11.09 14.00 0.14
CA LEU A 319 -10.50 12.84 -0.50
C LEU A 319 -10.77 12.77 -2.02
N PRO A 320 -9.95 12.07 -2.80
CA PRO A 320 -10.03 12.06 -4.27
C PRO A 320 -11.43 11.75 -4.82
N ASP A 321 -12.09 10.71 -4.31
CA ASP A 321 -13.43 10.31 -4.81
C ASP A 321 -14.51 11.36 -4.49
N ALA A 322 -14.45 12.01 -3.33
CA ALA A 322 -15.34 13.10 -2.97
C ALA A 322 -15.10 14.32 -3.88
N LYS A 323 -13.83 14.70 -4.07
CA LYS A 323 -13.42 15.80 -4.96
C LYS A 323 -13.85 15.52 -6.40
N ARG A 324 -13.70 14.29 -6.90
CA ARG A 324 -14.19 13.87 -8.22
C ARG A 324 -15.71 14.07 -8.35
N GLY A 325 -16.45 13.57 -7.37
CA GLY A 325 -17.92 13.73 -7.34
C GLY A 325 -18.36 15.19 -7.31
N ARG A 326 -17.65 16.03 -6.55
CA ARG A 326 -17.89 17.47 -6.49
C ARG A 326 -17.56 18.14 -7.83
N PHE A 327 -16.43 17.82 -8.46
CA PHE A 327 -16.06 18.37 -9.76
C PHE A 327 -17.10 18.09 -10.86
N VAL A 328 -17.63 16.86 -10.88
CA VAL A 328 -18.73 16.51 -11.80
C VAL A 328 -19.99 17.36 -11.52
N LYS A 329 -20.39 17.49 -10.26
CA LYS A 329 -21.62 18.20 -9.88
C LYS A 329 -21.47 19.72 -10.00
N GLN A 330 -20.39 20.27 -9.47
CA GLN A 330 -20.21 21.73 -9.32
C GLN A 330 -19.75 22.40 -10.59
N TYR A 331 -18.88 21.74 -11.36
CA TYR A 331 -18.27 22.30 -12.59
C TYR A 331 -18.85 21.69 -13.87
N GLY A 332 -19.79 20.74 -13.75
CA GLY A 332 -20.41 20.07 -14.88
C GLY A 332 -19.43 19.22 -15.73
N LEU A 333 -18.31 18.78 -15.15
CA LEU A 333 -17.32 17.98 -15.85
C LEU A 333 -17.83 16.57 -16.08
N THR A 334 -17.30 15.92 -17.13
CA THR A 334 -17.45 14.48 -17.31
C THR A 334 -16.59 13.72 -16.27
N ALA A 335 -16.98 12.48 -15.94
CA ALA A 335 -16.21 11.66 -15.02
C ALA A 335 -14.74 11.49 -15.44
N PRO A 336 -14.38 11.24 -16.72
CA PRO A 336 -12.99 11.20 -17.17
C PRO A 336 -12.24 12.52 -16.96
N GLN A 337 -12.86 13.66 -17.24
CA GLN A 337 -12.23 14.98 -17.01
C GLN A 337 -11.92 15.18 -15.53
N ALA A 338 -12.91 14.92 -14.66
CA ALA A 338 -12.73 15.02 -13.22
C ALA A 338 -11.63 14.07 -12.72
N THR A 339 -11.58 12.82 -13.20
CA THR A 339 -10.54 11.84 -12.85
C THR A 339 -9.14 12.33 -13.24
N ASN A 340 -8.98 12.95 -14.41
CA ASN A 340 -7.69 13.49 -14.83
C ASN A 340 -7.23 14.67 -13.93
N LEU A 341 -8.15 15.54 -13.55
CA LEU A 341 -7.84 16.73 -12.75
C LEU A 341 -7.54 16.43 -11.28
N ILE A 342 -8.04 15.32 -10.74
CA ILE A 342 -7.79 14.91 -9.36
C ILE A 342 -6.58 13.97 -9.21
N GLN A 343 -5.76 13.73 -10.23
CA GLN A 343 -4.62 12.82 -10.13
C GLN A 343 -3.66 13.19 -9.01
N THR A 344 -3.46 14.48 -8.79
CA THR A 344 -2.75 15.01 -7.61
C THR A 344 -3.57 16.12 -6.97
N GLN A 345 -3.38 16.34 -5.67
CA GLN A 345 -4.04 17.43 -4.96
C GLN A 345 -3.67 18.79 -5.58
N GLN A 346 -2.38 18.98 -5.89
CA GLN A 346 -1.88 20.24 -6.47
C GLN A 346 -2.56 20.56 -7.81
N LEU A 347 -2.75 19.54 -8.67
CA LEU A 347 -3.44 19.75 -9.95
C LEU A 347 -4.91 20.12 -9.76
N ALA A 348 -5.57 19.46 -8.80
CA ALA A 348 -6.96 19.74 -8.50
C ALA A 348 -7.13 21.16 -7.94
N ASP A 349 -6.26 21.58 -7.04
CA ASP A 349 -6.28 22.92 -6.44
C ASP A 349 -5.96 23.99 -7.49
N PHE A 350 -4.96 23.74 -8.36
CA PHE A 350 -4.66 24.59 -9.52
C PHE A 350 -5.90 24.79 -10.43
N PHE A 351 -6.61 23.70 -10.74
CA PHE A 351 -7.83 23.79 -11.54
C PHE A 351 -8.90 24.65 -10.85
N GLU A 352 -9.11 24.49 -9.55
CA GLU A 352 -10.11 25.27 -8.81
C GLU A 352 -9.76 26.76 -8.76
N GLU A 353 -8.50 27.10 -8.57
CA GLU A 353 -8.02 28.47 -8.62
C GLU A 353 -8.17 29.07 -10.03
N ALA A 354 -7.79 28.32 -11.07
CA ALA A 354 -7.96 28.75 -12.45
C ALA A 354 -9.44 28.99 -12.81
N VAL A 355 -10.37 28.15 -12.31
CA VAL A 355 -11.80 28.37 -12.49
C VAL A 355 -12.27 29.63 -11.76
N LYS A 356 -11.77 29.90 -10.55
CA LYS A 356 -12.10 31.10 -9.79
C LYS A 356 -11.65 32.39 -10.51
N ASP A 357 -10.45 32.35 -11.08
CA ASP A 357 -9.92 33.49 -11.83
C ASP A 357 -10.58 33.63 -13.20
N GLY A 358 -10.76 32.54 -13.95
CA GLY A 358 -11.39 32.52 -15.26
C GLY A 358 -12.84 33.04 -15.26
N LYS A 359 -13.58 32.86 -14.15
CA LYS A 359 -14.93 33.44 -13.98
C LYS A 359 -14.92 34.95 -14.11
N LYS A 360 -13.87 35.66 -13.69
CA LYS A 360 -13.73 37.11 -13.83
C LYS A 360 -13.69 37.55 -15.31
N PHE A 361 -13.29 36.62 -16.19
CA PHE A 361 -13.20 36.85 -17.65
C PHE A 361 -14.27 36.09 -18.43
N GLY A 362 -15.32 35.59 -17.74
CA GLY A 362 -16.44 34.88 -18.39
C GLY A 362 -16.10 33.48 -18.90
N GLN A 363 -14.97 32.87 -18.44
CA GLN A 363 -14.57 31.54 -18.85
C GLN A 363 -15.33 30.46 -18.10
N GLU A 364 -15.76 29.43 -18.82
CA GLU A 364 -16.41 28.27 -18.23
C GLU A 364 -15.40 27.24 -17.69
N ALA A 365 -15.75 26.58 -16.58
CA ALA A 365 -14.92 25.53 -15.96
C ALA A 365 -14.57 24.38 -16.94
N LYS A 366 -15.48 24.02 -17.84
CA LYS A 366 -15.24 23.00 -18.88
C LYS A 366 -14.15 23.41 -19.85
N THR A 367 -14.11 24.67 -20.26
CA THR A 367 -13.07 25.22 -21.15
C THR A 367 -11.72 25.15 -20.48
N ILE A 368 -11.63 25.59 -19.24
CA ILE A 368 -10.40 25.53 -18.41
C ILE A 368 -9.93 24.09 -18.24
N ALA A 369 -10.84 23.17 -17.89
CA ALA A 369 -10.55 21.74 -17.78
C ALA A 369 -9.95 21.16 -19.07
N ASN A 370 -10.57 21.48 -20.22
CA ASN A 370 -10.10 21.01 -21.53
C ASN A 370 -8.72 21.56 -21.88
N VAL A 371 -8.44 22.81 -21.54
CA VAL A 371 -7.13 23.41 -21.75
C VAL A 371 -6.07 22.68 -20.92
N ILE A 372 -6.31 22.47 -19.64
CA ILE A 372 -5.36 21.76 -18.73
C ILE A 372 -5.10 20.33 -19.23
N ILE A 373 -6.15 19.59 -19.58
CA ILE A 373 -6.07 18.17 -19.93
C ILE A 373 -5.45 17.96 -21.32
N ASN A 374 -5.91 18.73 -22.33
CA ASN A 374 -5.60 18.43 -23.74
C ASN A 374 -4.37 19.16 -24.27
N LYS A 375 -4.06 20.36 -23.76
CA LYS A 375 -2.90 21.14 -24.24
C LYS A 375 -1.59 20.75 -23.55
N LYS A 376 -1.59 19.73 -22.67
CA LYS A 376 -0.40 19.29 -21.90
C LYS A 376 0.39 20.46 -21.29
N ILE A 377 -0.33 21.43 -20.75
CA ILE A 377 0.27 22.62 -20.16
C ILE A 377 1.11 22.19 -18.97
N ASN A 378 2.31 22.73 -18.88
CA ASN A 378 3.13 22.56 -17.69
C ASN A 378 2.60 23.50 -16.58
N TRP A 379 1.45 23.10 -16.00
CA TRP A 379 0.73 23.85 -14.98
C TRP A 379 1.58 24.16 -13.74
N GLN A 380 2.62 23.34 -13.47
CA GLN A 380 3.52 23.52 -12.34
C GLN A 380 4.34 24.82 -12.43
N ASN A 381 4.52 25.36 -13.64
CA ASN A 381 5.28 26.57 -13.91
C ASN A 381 4.38 27.77 -14.24
N LEU A 382 3.05 27.63 -14.10
CA LEU A 382 2.07 28.66 -14.43
C LEU A 382 1.33 29.13 -13.18
N LEU A 383 1.01 30.40 -13.10
CA LEU A 383 0.00 30.88 -12.18
C LEU A 383 -1.40 30.54 -12.75
N PRO A 384 -2.39 30.20 -11.90
CA PRO A 384 -3.75 29.89 -12.36
C PRO A 384 -4.38 30.99 -13.24
N ALA A 385 -4.07 32.25 -12.97
CA ALA A 385 -4.54 33.40 -13.76
C ALA A 385 -3.86 33.55 -15.15
N GLN A 386 -2.83 32.77 -15.45
CA GLN A 386 -2.13 32.77 -16.74
C GLN A 386 -2.67 31.70 -17.71
N LEU A 387 -3.62 30.89 -17.26
CA LEU A 387 -4.27 29.86 -18.03
C LEU A 387 -5.40 30.45 -18.88
#